data_d99d07293735bc2832582352ca49a654
#
_entry.id   d99d07293735bc2832582352ca49a654
#
_cell.length_a   1.000
_cell.length_b   1.000
_cell.length_c   1.000
_cell.angle_alpha   90.00
_cell.angle_beta   90.00
_cell.angle_gamma   90.00
#
_symmetry.space_group_name_H-M   'P 1'
#
loop_
_entity.id
_entity.type
_entity.pdbx_description
1 polymer ?
#
loop_
_entity_poly.entity_id
_entity_poly.type
_entity_poly.pdbx_seq_one_letter_code
_entity_poly.pdbx_strand_id
1 'polypeptide(L)'
;TMAPRGFVSPLADGAFHFYTFHYEGNFFEGDKMIDRIKVTPRRKNEPLFNGFVQIVDGEWRLHSLSLSVNKQYGLDLLDTIRISQIHAPVTTDVWRTQNQVMTFAAKLFGIDFVGDFLNVYSNYNLDPGFKRKFFDRILMKYDTAFNKRDSLYWSQLRPVPLEQEETRNFFFKDSLRKADPLQSLTSAQLDSLNHSKPIRVFQFIKGGVIRNYYSATGVNVYRFEPLLTGLQFNTVEGVSLATRQSFSWRPKEKENAFTLGLNTRYGFSNTHLNAFGSFTVRPQEETYRNQFFTLSGGKRVLQFNRENPIDEFFNSVSTLVYRRNYMKVYEAWFAKAEYNNGFDNGLRLNVSANYENRIPVENTTDFSFFYKERIFTPNHPYELATVPFMPHAATVVSASLAYQPGQRYIQMPTRKIPLGSNYPTFELQYSKGIPNLFSSTADFDKWKLSVYDDANLRLLGTLKYRVSIGGFFNSHQVDIPDFTHFNGNQTTVNLNYVNSFQLAPYYRYSNTEAFYTELHAEHHFNGLLTNKLPLFNKLKSNLVVGTNTFWVNSNNYYVEAFAGFENIF
;
A
#
# COMPACT_ATOMS: atom_id res chain seq x y z
N THR A 1 -11.18 4.96 -1.81
CA THR A 1 -12.65 5.05 -1.62
C THR A 1 -13.07 6.48 -1.91
N MET A 2 -14.23 6.66 -2.57
CA MET A 2 -14.75 8.00 -2.90
C MET A 2 -15.32 8.71 -1.67
N ALA A 3 -15.68 7.96 -0.63
CA ALA A 3 -16.06 8.45 0.68
C ALA A 3 -15.58 7.47 1.76
N PRO A 4 -15.16 7.95 2.94
CA PRO A 4 -14.57 7.12 3.99
C PRO A 4 -15.50 6.02 4.52
N ARG A 5 -16.82 6.28 4.58
CA ARG A 5 -17.82 5.37 5.16
C ARG A 5 -18.73 4.66 4.15
N GLY A 6 -18.55 4.90 2.84
CA GLY A 6 -19.51 4.47 1.82
C GLY A 6 -20.80 5.30 1.82
N PHE A 7 -21.72 4.97 0.90
CA PHE A 7 -22.97 5.69 0.70
C PHE A 7 -24.17 4.86 1.15
N VAL A 8 -25.17 5.51 1.73
CA VAL A 8 -26.45 4.88 2.02
C VAL A 8 -27.41 5.17 0.87
N SER A 9 -27.94 4.14 0.22
CA SER A 9 -28.94 4.30 -0.82
C SER A 9 -30.28 4.77 -0.25
N PRO A 10 -31.00 5.68 -0.90
CA PRO A 10 -32.38 6.00 -0.51
C PRO A 10 -33.36 4.86 -0.73
N LEU A 11 -32.94 3.80 -1.44
CA LEU A 11 -33.73 2.58 -1.65
C LEU A 11 -33.32 1.44 -0.69
N ALA A 12 -32.41 1.70 0.27
CA ALA A 12 -31.99 0.70 1.24
C ALA A 12 -33.01 0.53 2.37
N ASP A 13 -33.01 -0.65 2.98
CA ASP A 13 -33.73 -0.88 4.22
C ASP A 13 -33.29 0.13 5.28
N GLY A 14 -34.24 0.77 5.97
CA GLY A 14 -33.95 1.80 6.95
C GLY A 14 -33.60 3.19 6.37
N ALA A 15 -33.79 3.43 5.07
CA ALA A 15 -33.52 4.73 4.43
C ALA A 15 -34.22 5.92 5.13
N PHE A 16 -35.37 5.70 5.76
CA PHE A 16 -36.10 6.72 6.52
C PHE A 16 -35.33 7.29 7.73
N HIS A 17 -34.32 6.62 8.22
CA HIS A 17 -33.42 7.15 9.24
C HIS A 17 -32.46 8.22 8.70
N PHE A 18 -32.20 8.18 7.40
CA PHE A 18 -31.21 9.03 6.72
C PHE A 18 -31.84 10.09 5.83
N TYR A 19 -33.04 9.84 5.30
CA TYR A 19 -33.70 10.68 4.30
C TYR A 19 -35.08 11.11 4.73
N THR A 20 -35.51 12.25 4.18
CA THR A 20 -36.90 12.67 4.06
C THR A 20 -37.34 12.51 2.62
N PHE A 21 -38.54 12.00 2.45
CA PHE A 21 -39.16 11.81 1.14
C PHE A 21 -40.36 12.76 1.04
N HIS A 22 -40.41 13.45 -0.11
CA HIS A 22 -41.51 14.39 -0.38
C HIS A 22 -42.09 14.08 -1.74
N TYR A 23 -43.38 13.83 -1.79
CA TYR A 23 -44.10 13.61 -3.05
C TYR A 23 -44.25 14.96 -3.77
N GLU A 24 -43.82 15.05 -5.03
CA GLU A 24 -43.88 16.27 -5.85
C GLU A 24 -44.91 16.20 -6.98
N GLY A 25 -45.70 15.14 -7.06
CA GLY A 25 -46.72 14.92 -8.07
C GLY A 25 -46.40 13.75 -8.98
N ASN A 26 -47.21 13.59 -10.01
CA ASN A 26 -47.06 12.51 -11.00
C ASN A 26 -47.14 13.03 -12.43
N PHE A 27 -46.79 12.19 -13.35
CA PHE A 27 -46.91 12.41 -14.80
C PHE A 27 -47.16 11.07 -15.50
N PHE A 28 -47.65 11.13 -16.75
CA PHE A 28 -47.86 9.95 -17.53
C PHE A 28 -46.68 9.73 -18.50
N GLU A 29 -46.23 8.50 -18.58
CA GLU A 29 -45.31 8.02 -19.63
C GLU A 29 -45.92 6.80 -20.29
N GLY A 30 -46.40 6.99 -21.51
CA GLY A 30 -47.28 6.02 -22.16
C GLY A 30 -48.60 5.86 -21.41
N ASP A 31 -48.91 4.63 -21.04
CA ASP A 31 -50.11 4.24 -20.28
C ASP A 31 -49.89 4.16 -18.75
N LYS A 32 -48.68 4.44 -18.31
CA LYS A 32 -48.28 4.34 -16.88
C LYS A 32 -48.18 5.70 -16.21
N MET A 33 -48.76 5.78 -15.03
CA MET A 33 -48.59 6.93 -14.16
C MET A 33 -47.34 6.76 -13.32
N ILE A 34 -46.48 7.78 -13.29
CA ILE A 34 -45.18 7.80 -12.62
C ILE A 34 -45.19 8.83 -11.50
N ASP A 35 -45.00 8.36 -10.29
CA ASP A 35 -44.88 9.21 -9.10
C ASP A 35 -43.46 9.73 -8.94
N ARG A 36 -43.33 11.04 -8.76
CA ARG A 36 -42.05 11.70 -8.53
C ARG A 36 -41.88 12.02 -7.04
N ILE A 37 -40.83 11.44 -6.46
CA ILE A 37 -40.50 11.55 -5.04
C ILE A 37 -39.13 12.23 -4.91
N LYS A 38 -39.12 13.37 -4.22
CA LYS A 38 -37.87 14.06 -3.87
C LYS A 38 -37.25 13.42 -2.64
N VAL A 39 -35.96 13.14 -2.74
CA VAL A 39 -35.12 12.56 -1.68
C VAL A 39 -34.21 13.66 -1.14
N THR A 40 -34.28 13.93 0.16
CA THR A 40 -33.44 14.93 0.81
C THR A 40 -32.75 14.33 2.04
N PRO A 41 -31.43 14.48 2.18
CA PRO A 41 -30.71 14.03 3.37
C PRO A 41 -31.23 14.72 4.64
N ARG A 42 -31.45 13.95 5.71
CA ARG A 42 -31.80 14.51 7.03
C ARG A 42 -30.64 15.23 7.69
N ARG A 43 -29.39 14.86 7.32
CA ARG A 43 -28.15 15.37 7.92
C ARG A 43 -27.20 15.84 6.83
N LYS A 44 -26.54 16.96 7.09
CA LYS A 44 -25.40 17.44 6.31
C LYS A 44 -24.13 16.68 6.74
N ASN A 45 -23.10 16.69 5.91
CA ASN A 45 -21.78 16.10 6.17
C ASN A 45 -21.79 14.56 6.36
N GLU A 46 -22.81 13.88 5.88
CA GLU A 46 -22.86 12.43 5.78
C GLU A 46 -22.93 12.01 4.30
N PRO A 47 -22.41 10.83 3.92
CA PRO A 47 -22.38 10.39 2.52
C PRO A 47 -23.77 9.95 2.05
N LEU A 48 -24.65 10.93 1.85
CA LEU A 48 -26.04 10.75 1.51
C LEU A 48 -26.38 11.43 0.18
N PHE A 49 -27.35 10.85 -0.53
CA PHE A 49 -27.80 11.33 -1.83
C PHE A 49 -28.92 12.37 -1.70
N ASN A 50 -28.92 13.33 -2.62
CA ASN A 50 -30.02 14.27 -2.83
C ASN A 50 -30.50 14.13 -4.28
N GLY A 51 -31.80 14.19 -4.52
CA GLY A 51 -32.35 14.11 -5.87
C GLY A 51 -33.75 13.56 -5.91
N PHE A 52 -34.03 12.76 -6.94
CA PHE A 52 -35.35 12.23 -7.23
C PHE A 52 -35.32 10.73 -7.46
N VAL A 53 -36.38 10.08 -7.00
CA VAL A 53 -36.75 8.70 -7.32
C VAL A 53 -38.13 8.74 -7.95
N GLN A 54 -38.28 8.02 -9.07
CA GLN A 54 -39.54 7.92 -9.80
C GLN A 54 -40.04 6.48 -9.76
N ILE A 55 -41.28 6.28 -9.37
CA ILE A 55 -41.88 4.97 -9.12
C ILE A 55 -43.14 4.84 -9.93
N VAL A 56 -43.41 3.69 -10.51
CA VAL A 56 -44.65 3.39 -11.22
C VAL A 56 -45.77 3.28 -10.17
N ASP A 57 -46.81 4.11 -10.31
CA ASP A 57 -47.96 4.11 -9.39
C ASP A 57 -48.65 2.75 -9.37
N GLY A 58 -49.08 2.33 -8.20
CA GLY A 58 -49.75 1.06 -7.95
C GLY A 58 -48.89 -0.19 -8.09
N GLU A 59 -47.76 -0.15 -8.85
CA GLU A 59 -46.87 -1.28 -9.04
C GLU A 59 -45.64 -1.26 -8.11
N TRP A 60 -45.32 -0.10 -7.54
CA TRP A 60 -44.14 0.12 -6.68
C TRP A 60 -42.81 -0.25 -7.30
N ARG A 61 -42.71 -0.18 -8.65
CA ARG A 61 -41.51 -0.48 -9.41
C ARG A 61 -40.70 0.78 -9.64
N LEU A 62 -39.41 0.67 -9.51
CA LEU A 62 -38.51 1.77 -9.84
C LEU A 62 -38.53 2.02 -11.34
N HIS A 63 -38.97 3.21 -11.76
CA HIS A 63 -38.95 3.67 -13.14
C HIS A 63 -37.61 4.34 -13.44
N SER A 64 -37.23 5.32 -12.66
CA SER A 64 -35.96 6.00 -12.82
C SER A 64 -35.48 6.64 -11.53
N LEU A 65 -34.22 7.01 -11.47
CA LEU A 65 -33.66 7.82 -10.43
C LEU A 65 -32.63 8.82 -10.97
N SER A 66 -32.54 9.97 -10.30
CA SER A 66 -31.47 10.94 -10.52
C SER A 66 -31.01 11.44 -9.16
N LEU A 67 -29.89 10.92 -8.70
CA LEU A 67 -29.35 11.14 -7.38
C LEU A 67 -27.97 11.79 -7.47
N SER A 68 -27.68 12.74 -6.61
CA SER A 68 -26.39 13.41 -6.56
C SER A 68 -25.82 13.45 -5.14
N VAL A 69 -24.52 13.37 -5.03
CA VAL A 69 -23.75 13.64 -3.82
C VAL A 69 -22.73 14.71 -4.15
N ASN A 70 -22.58 15.69 -3.30
CA ASN A 70 -21.58 16.73 -3.46
C ASN A 70 -20.61 16.74 -2.27
N LYS A 71 -19.58 17.58 -2.38
CA LYS A 71 -18.52 17.74 -1.38
C LYS A 71 -19.04 18.06 0.04
N GLN A 72 -20.21 18.66 0.15
CA GLN A 72 -20.89 18.95 1.42
C GLN A 72 -21.38 17.67 2.13
N TYR A 73 -21.58 16.58 1.37
CA TYR A 73 -22.06 15.29 1.86
C TYR A 73 -20.95 14.23 1.92
N GLY A 74 -19.71 14.64 2.20
CA GLY A 74 -18.62 13.71 2.54
C GLY A 74 -17.85 13.11 1.36
N LEU A 75 -17.82 13.79 0.21
CA LEU A 75 -16.84 13.49 -0.84
C LEU A 75 -15.49 14.11 -0.51
N ASP A 76 -14.41 13.35 -0.65
CA ASP A 76 -13.05 13.82 -0.35
C ASP A 76 -12.40 14.48 -1.57
N LEU A 77 -12.31 13.75 -2.69
CA LEU A 77 -11.57 14.17 -3.88
C LEU A 77 -12.47 14.74 -4.98
N LEU A 78 -13.75 14.38 -4.99
CA LEU A 78 -14.72 14.80 -6.00
C LEU A 78 -15.61 15.93 -5.47
N ASP A 79 -15.93 16.89 -6.33
CA ASP A 79 -16.88 17.96 -5.97
C ASP A 79 -18.33 17.47 -6.04
N THR A 80 -18.64 16.64 -7.05
CA THR A 80 -19.98 16.10 -7.26
C THR A 80 -19.92 14.75 -7.95
N ILE A 81 -20.80 13.84 -7.52
CA ILE A 81 -21.15 12.61 -8.25
C ILE A 81 -22.65 12.67 -8.48
N ARG A 82 -23.08 12.45 -9.73
CA ARG A 82 -24.49 12.27 -10.10
C ARG A 82 -24.67 10.89 -10.70
N ILE A 83 -25.69 10.18 -10.30
CA ILE A 83 -26.08 8.87 -10.80
C ILE A 83 -27.51 8.99 -11.34
N SER A 84 -27.70 8.75 -12.60
CA SER A 84 -29.01 8.68 -13.25
C SER A 84 -29.20 7.28 -13.81
N GLN A 85 -30.34 6.68 -13.52
CA GLN A 85 -30.69 5.34 -14.00
C GLN A 85 -32.12 5.37 -14.56
N ILE A 86 -32.32 4.63 -15.66
CA ILE A 86 -33.62 4.36 -16.24
C ILE A 86 -33.82 2.85 -16.24
N HIS A 87 -34.99 2.43 -15.81
CA HIS A 87 -35.41 1.03 -15.79
C HIS A 87 -36.49 0.81 -16.83
N ALA A 88 -36.44 -0.32 -17.52
CA ALA A 88 -37.41 -0.69 -18.52
C ALA A 88 -37.88 -2.14 -18.29
N PRO A 89 -39.09 -2.48 -18.74
CA PRO A 89 -39.59 -3.83 -18.66
C PRO A 89 -38.79 -4.76 -19.59
N VAL A 90 -38.30 -5.86 -19.06
CA VAL A 90 -37.71 -6.97 -19.83
C VAL A 90 -38.81 -7.99 -20.16
N THR A 91 -39.70 -8.20 -19.18
CA THR A 91 -40.99 -8.92 -19.33
C THR A 91 -42.06 -8.09 -18.65
N THR A 92 -43.32 -8.50 -18.74
CA THR A 92 -44.46 -7.85 -18.10
C THR A 92 -44.20 -7.61 -16.58
N ASP A 93 -43.53 -8.54 -15.95
CA ASP A 93 -43.35 -8.50 -14.47
C ASP A 93 -41.93 -8.17 -14.01
N VAL A 94 -40.95 -8.13 -14.90
CA VAL A 94 -39.54 -7.91 -14.53
C VAL A 94 -38.98 -6.68 -15.19
N TRP A 95 -38.67 -5.68 -14.38
CA TRP A 95 -37.98 -4.45 -14.79
C TRP A 95 -36.50 -4.55 -14.46
N ARG A 96 -35.65 -4.03 -15.35
CA ARG A 96 -34.19 -3.98 -15.17
C ARG A 96 -33.64 -2.64 -15.64
N THR A 97 -32.46 -2.28 -15.16
CA THR A 97 -31.75 -1.07 -15.59
C THR A 97 -31.49 -1.14 -17.08
N GLN A 98 -31.97 -0.19 -17.85
CA GLN A 98 -31.68 -0.05 -19.27
C GLN A 98 -30.46 0.82 -19.49
N ASN A 99 -30.43 1.98 -18.83
CA ASN A 99 -29.34 2.94 -18.94
C ASN A 99 -28.90 3.40 -17.55
N GLN A 100 -27.60 3.59 -17.39
CA GLN A 100 -27.02 4.22 -16.22
C GLN A 100 -25.96 5.22 -16.63
N VAL A 101 -26.14 6.46 -16.25
CA VAL A 101 -25.15 7.52 -16.42
C VAL A 101 -24.58 7.89 -15.07
N MET A 102 -23.27 7.91 -14.96
CA MET A 102 -22.56 8.40 -13.79
C MET A 102 -21.68 9.57 -14.20
N THR A 103 -22.01 10.77 -13.77
CA THR A 103 -21.23 11.99 -13.97
C THR A 103 -20.44 12.29 -12.71
N PHE A 104 -19.17 12.59 -12.86
CA PHE A 104 -18.34 13.07 -11.76
C PHE A 104 -17.64 14.36 -12.15
N ALA A 105 -17.53 15.26 -11.18
CA ALA A 105 -16.78 16.49 -11.31
C ALA A 105 -15.78 16.61 -10.15
N ALA A 106 -14.58 17.09 -10.45
CA ALA A 106 -13.52 17.34 -9.48
C ALA A 106 -12.76 18.59 -9.87
N LYS A 107 -12.24 19.31 -8.88
CA LYS A 107 -11.31 20.43 -9.07
C LYS A 107 -10.02 20.13 -8.34
N LEU A 108 -8.92 19.96 -9.10
CA LEU A 108 -7.60 19.63 -8.57
C LEU A 108 -6.58 20.66 -9.10
N PHE A 109 -5.86 21.32 -8.20
CA PHE A 109 -4.82 22.31 -8.54
C PHE A 109 -5.30 23.42 -9.50
N GLY A 110 -6.59 23.81 -9.40
CA GLY A 110 -7.18 24.84 -10.25
C GLY A 110 -7.68 24.33 -11.61
N ILE A 111 -7.56 23.04 -11.90
CA ILE A 111 -8.05 22.41 -13.14
C ILE A 111 -9.37 21.71 -12.84
N ASP A 112 -10.39 21.99 -13.64
CA ASP A 112 -11.70 21.35 -13.55
C ASP A 112 -11.71 20.06 -14.39
N PHE A 113 -12.08 18.97 -13.77
CA PHE A 113 -12.25 17.65 -14.39
C PHE A 113 -13.72 17.27 -14.37
N VAL A 114 -14.27 16.94 -15.53
CA VAL A 114 -15.61 16.37 -15.67
C VAL A 114 -15.49 15.08 -16.48
N GLY A 115 -16.21 14.06 -16.06
CA GLY A 115 -16.24 12.78 -16.77
C GLY A 115 -17.59 12.11 -16.60
N ASP A 116 -18.01 11.41 -17.66
CA ASP A 116 -19.23 10.66 -17.71
C ASP A 116 -18.97 9.19 -18.04
N PHE A 117 -19.65 8.29 -17.34
CA PHE A 117 -19.74 6.88 -17.68
C PHE A 117 -21.16 6.54 -18.07
N LEU A 118 -21.34 6.14 -19.31
CA LEU A 118 -22.62 5.62 -19.78
C LEU A 118 -22.54 4.09 -19.88
N ASN A 119 -23.40 3.42 -19.15
CA ASN A 119 -23.63 1.98 -19.24
C ASN A 119 -25.00 1.74 -19.86
N VAL A 120 -25.04 0.98 -20.94
CA VAL A 120 -26.28 0.54 -21.59
C VAL A 120 -26.38 -0.97 -21.45
N TYR A 121 -27.51 -1.43 -20.95
CA TYR A 121 -27.79 -2.83 -20.69
C TYR A 121 -28.88 -3.33 -21.65
N SER A 122 -28.60 -4.44 -22.30
CA SER A 122 -29.54 -5.08 -23.26
C SER A 122 -29.42 -6.60 -23.17
N ASN A 123 -30.34 -7.29 -23.84
CA ASN A 123 -30.33 -8.76 -23.98
C ASN A 123 -30.29 -9.49 -22.64
N TYR A 124 -31.15 -9.08 -21.72
CA TYR A 124 -31.24 -9.71 -20.40
C TYR A 124 -31.66 -11.19 -20.49
N ASN A 125 -30.85 -12.09 -19.95
CA ASN A 125 -31.22 -13.47 -19.70
C ASN A 125 -31.68 -13.59 -18.25
N LEU A 126 -32.99 -13.85 -18.03
CA LEU A 126 -33.57 -13.91 -16.69
C LEU A 126 -33.37 -15.26 -16.02
N ASP A 127 -33.07 -16.32 -16.79
CA ASP A 127 -32.73 -17.65 -16.27
C ASP A 127 -31.44 -18.15 -16.93
N PRO A 128 -30.27 -17.67 -16.52
CA PRO A 128 -29.01 -17.97 -17.17
C PRO A 128 -28.47 -19.39 -16.90
N GLY A 129 -29.06 -20.16 -15.97
CA GLY A 129 -28.67 -21.54 -15.67
C GLY A 129 -27.19 -21.69 -15.27
N PHE A 130 -26.64 -20.76 -14.52
CA PHE A 130 -25.22 -20.79 -14.16
C PHE A 130 -24.85 -22.05 -13.37
N LYS A 131 -23.78 -22.72 -13.81
CA LYS A 131 -23.21 -23.85 -13.10
C LYS A 131 -22.63 -23.41 -11.75
N ARG A 132 -22.64 -24.32 -10.76
CA ARG A 132 -21.96 -24.10 -9.47
C ARG A 132 -20.49 -23.73 -9.72
N LYS A 133 -20.00 -22.63 -9.14
CA LYS A 133 -18.65 -22.04 -9.34
C LYS A 133 -18.45 -21.31 -10.69
N PHE A 134 -19.51 -20.94 -11.40
CA PHE A 134 -19.39 -20.07 -12.59
C PHE A 134 -18.74 -18.72 -12.22
N PHE A 135 -19.14 -18.13 -11.10
CA PHE A 135 -18.52 -16.95 -10.55
C PHE A 135 -17.32 -17.38 -9.69
N ASP A 136 -16.14 -17.06 -10.18
CA ASP A 136 -14.87 -17.30 -9.50
C ASP A 136 -14.36 -16.05 -8.76
N ARG A 137 -13.09 -16.02 -8.43
CA ARG A 137 -12.44 -14.89 -7.76
C ARG A 137 -12.08 -13.74 -8.70
N ILE A 138 -12.32 -13.90 -9.99
CA ILE A 138 -12.04 -12.87 -11.00
C ILE A 138 -13.28 -12.00 -11.15
N LEU A 139 -13.20 -10.75 -10.67
CA LEU A 139 -14.32 -9.81 -10.77
C LEU A 139 -14.44 -9.17 -12.16
N MET A 140 -13.31 -9.01 -12.84
CA MET A 140 -13.25 -8.43 -14.16
C MET A 140 -12.12 -9.08 -14.95
N LYS A 141 -12.42 -9.49 -16.17
CA LYS A 141 -11.47 -10.10 -17.10
C LYS A 141 -11.41 -9.29 -18.39
N TYR A 142 -10.20 -8.87 -18.74
CA TYR A 142 -9.95 -8.22 -20.02
C TYR A 142 -9.52 -9.27 -21.05
N ASP A 143 -10.14 -9.25 -22.24
CA ASP A 143 -9.72 -10.08 -23.37
C ASP A 143 -8.35 -9.63 -23.86
N THR A 144 -7.52 -10.58 -24.28
CA THR A 144 -6.20 -10.31 -24.88
C THR A 144 -6.27 -9.50 -26.17
N ALA A 145 -7.40 -9.55 -26.87
CA ALA A 145 -7.65 -8.82 -28.10
C ALA A 145 -8.44 -7.51 -27.92
N PHE A 146 -8.80 -7.11 -26.67
CA PHE A 146 -9.71 -5.97 -26.43
C PHE A 146 -9.22 -4.65 -27.05
N ASN A 147 -7.90 -4.44 -27.11
CA ASN A 147 -7.29 -3.24 -27.66
C ASN A 147 -6.81 -3.40 -29.12
N LYS A 148 -7.07 -4.55 -29.76
CA LYS A 148 -6.66 -4.87 -31.14
C LYS A 148 -7.84 -4.84 -32.11
N ARG A 149 -9.06 -4.60 -31.61
CA ARG A 149 -10.26 -4.50 -32.44
C ARG A 149 -10.25 -3.19 -33.22
N ASP A 150 -10.73 -3.25 -34.48
CA ASP A 150 -10.81 -2.09 -35.36
C ASP A 150 -11.99 -1.15 -35.02
N SER A 151 -12.02 -0.01 -35.64
CA SER A 151 -13.08 0.99 -35.45
C SER A 151 -14.45 0.50 -35.90
N LEU A 152 -14.51 -0.39 -36.91
CA LEU A 152 -15.75 -0.96 -37.42
C LEU A 152 -16.40 -1.87 -36.37
N TYR A 153 -15.63 -2.74 -35.74
CA TYR A 153 -16.07 -3.58 -34.61
C TYR A 153 -16.71 -2.74 -33.50
N TRP A 154 -16.01 -1.67 -33.09
CA TRP A 154 -16.51 -0.82 -32.00
C TRP A 154 -17.74 -0.02 -32.42
N SER A 155 -17.85 0.45 -33.66
CA SER A 155 -19.03 1.17 -34.15
C SER A 155 -20.28 0.30 -34.21
N GLN A 156 -20.11 -0.98 -34.51
CA GLN A 156 -21.23 -1.94 -34.52
C GLN A 156 -21.65 -2.37 -33.09
N LEU A 157 -20.70 -2.44 -32.17
CA LEU A 157 -20.98 -2.88 -30.81
C LEU A 157 -21.59 -1.77 -29.96
N ARG A 158 -21.29 -0.51 -30.25
CA ARG A 158 -21.75 0.63 -29.45
C ARG A 158 -23.24 0.89 -29.65
N PRO A 159 -24.05 0.83 -28.57
CA PRO A 159 -25.48 1.15 -28.67
C PRO A 159 -25.74 2.66 -28.80
N VAL A 160 -24.76 3.50 -28.43
CA VAL A 160 -24.82 4.96 -28.54
C VAL A 160 -23.64 5.42 -29.40
N PRO A 161 -23.88 6.16 -30.52
CA PRO A 161 -22.82 6.72 -31.36
C PRO A 161 -21.91 7.67 -30.56
N LEU A 162 -20.66 7.77 -31.00
CA LEU A 162 -19.74 8.79 -30.47
C LEU A 162 -20.19 10.19 -30.90
N GLU A 163 -20.03 11.16 -29.99
CA GLU A 163 -20.15 12.57 -30.31
C GLU A 163 -18.99 13.01 -31.23
N GLN A 164 -19.18 14.16 -31.93
CA GLN A 164 -18.17 14.67 -32.86
C GLN A 164 -16.82 14.94 -32.16
N GLU A 165 -16.86 15.45 -30.93
CA GLU A 165 -15.67 15.75 -30.14
C GLU A 165 -14.94 14.47 -29.69
N GLU A 166 -15.69 13.45 -29.28
CA GLU A 166 -15.14 12.14 -28.93
C GLU A 166 -14.50 11.48 -30.16
N THR A 167 -15.17 11.54 -31.31
CA THR A 167 -14.67 11.02 -32.60
C THR A 167 -13.35 11.71 -32.97
N ARG A 168 -13.27 13.05 -32.83
CA ARG A 168 -12.06 13.83 -33.10
C ARG A 168 -10.92 13.44 -32.15
N ASN A 169 -11.21 13.30 -30.85
CA ASN A 169 -10.25 12.85 -29.86
C ASN A 169 -9.74 11.42 -30.13
N PHE A 170 -10.63 10.56 -30.60
CA PHE A 170 -10.28 9.18 -30.95
C PHE A 170 -9.28 9.14 -32.10
N PHE A 171 -9.57 9.88 -33.20
CA PHE A 171 -8.64 10.00 -34.33
C PHE A 171 -7.32 10.65 -33.92
N PHE A 172 -7.34 11.67 -33.07
CA PHE A 172 -6.13 12.32 -32.60
C PHE A 172 -5.27 11.34 -31.76
N LYS A 173 -5.87 10.61 -30.84
CA LYS A 173 -5.17 9.59 -30.04
C LYS A 173 -4.66 8.42 -30.89
N ASP A 174 -5.41 8.00 -31.90
CA ASP A 174 -4.99 6.94 -32.81
C ASP A 174 -3.82 7.40 -33.69
N SER A 175 -3.85 8.64 -34.16
CA SER A 175 -2.72 9.23 -34.90
C SER A 175 -1.46 9.35 -34.03
N LEU A 176 -1.59 9.76 -32.75
CA LEU A 176 -0.48 9.78 -31.80
C LEU A 176 0.06 8.37 -31.51
N ARG A 177 -0.82 7.38 -31.41
CA ARG A 177 -0.45 5.99 -31.19
C ARG A 177 0.26 5.36 -32.39
N LYS A 178 -0.21 5.68 -33.61
CA LYS A 178 0.46 5.28 -34.87
C LYS A 178 1.79 6.01 -35.05
N ALA A 179 1.89 7.23 -34.56
CA ALA A 179 3.10 8.02 -34.50
C ALA A 179 4.01 7.68 -33.30
N ASP A 180 3.63 6.68 -32.46
CA ASP A 180 4.49 6.26 -31.34
C ASP A 180 5.84 5.74 -31.89
N PRO A 181 6.88 6.54 -31.75
CA PRO A 181 8.15 6.22 -32.39
C PRO A 181 8.78 4.93 -31.86
N LEU A 182 8.35 4.46 -30.68
CA LEU A 182 8.94 3.29 -30.03
C LEU A 182 8.57 1.94 -30.66
N GLN A 183 7.53 1.89 -31.49
CA GLN A 183 7.08 0.64 -32.14
C GLN A 183 7.78 0.36 -33.47
N SER A 184 8.37 1.37 -34.12
CA SER A 184 8.93 1.27 -35.48
C SER A 184 10.33 1.88 -35.62
N LEU A 185 11.03 2.17 -34.52
CA LEU A 185 12.36 2.78 -34.56
C LEU A 185 13.39 1.80 -35.09
N THR A 186 14.17 2.27 -36.05
CA THR A 186 15.42 1.61 -36.47
C THR A 186 16.46 1.67 -35.36
N SER A 187 17.47 0.78 -35.39
CA SER A 187 18.56 0.78 -34.40
C SER A 187 19.25 2.14 -34.29
N ALA A 188 19.44 2.87 -35.39
CA ALA A 188 20.03 4.21 -35.40
C ALA A 188 19.16 5.26 -34.68
N GLN A 189 17.85 5.16 -34.83
CA GLN A 189 16.93 6.06 -34.10
C GLN A 189 16.84 5.75 -32.62
N LEU A 190 16.92 4.47 -32.22
CA LEU A 190 17.02 4.05 -30.83
C LEU A 190 18.33 4.57 -30.20
N ASP A 191 19.44 4.52 -30.92
CA ASP A 191 20.72 5.07 -30.46
C ASP A 191 20.65 6.60 -30.30
N SER A 192 20.02 7.29 -31.23
CA SER A 192 19.79 8.74 -31.11
C SER A 192 18.96 9.11 -29.89
N LEU A 193 17.88 8.35 -29.60
CA LEU A 193 17.06 8.54 -28.40
C LEU A 193 17.86 8.27 -27.11
N ASN A 194 18.68 7.25 -27.11
CA ASN A 194 19.52 6.90 -25.97
C ASN A 194 20.54 7.98 -25.65
N HIS A 195 21.00 8.73 -26.65
CA HIS A 195 21.99 9.81 -26.50
C HIS A 195 21.39 11.21 -26.34
N SER A 196 20.08 11.41 -26.61
CA SER A 196 19.43 12.71 -26.74
C SER A 196 19.32 13.55 -25.45
N LYS A 197 19.54 12.97 -24.28
CA LYS A 197 19.39 13.69 -23.01
C LYS A 197 20.66 13.62 -22.17
N PRO A 198 21.49 14.69 -22.11
CA PRO A 198 22.66 14.71 -21.26
C PRO A 198 22.27 14.65 -19.77
N ILE A 199 23.01 13.85 -19.00
CA ILE A 199 22.85 13.80 -17.55
C ILE A 199 23.53 15.04 -16.95
N ARG A 200 22.79 15.83 -16.19
CA ARG A 200 23.35 16.99 -15.48
C ARG A 200 23.83 16.57 -14.10
N VAL A 201 24.99 17.01 -13.66
CA VAL A 201 25.58 16.70 -12.34
C VAL A 201 24.60 17.00 -11.19
N PHE A 202 23.83 18.09 -11.31
CA PHE A 202 22.85 18.48 -10.32
C PHE A 202 21.70 17.47 -10.10
N GLN A 203 21.40 16.62 -11.10
CA GLN A 203 20.40 15.54 -10.98
C GLN A 203 20.87 14.49 -9.99
N PHE A 204 22.16 14.15 -9.96
CA PHE A 204 22.69 13.21 -8.96
C PHE A 204 22.48 13.70 -7.52
N ILE A 205 22.50 15.03 -7.31
CA ILE A 205 22.39 15.61 -5.97
C ILE A 205 20.93 15.65 -5.51
N LYS A 206 20.01 16.22 -6.29
CA LYS A 206 18.62 16.51 -5.85
C LYS A 206 17.55 15.61 -6.45
N GLY A 207 17.62 15.30 -7.74
CA GLY A 207 16.52 14.63 -8.46
C GLY A 207 16.71 13.13 -8.65
N GLY A 208 17.91 12.63 -8.45
CA GLY A 208 18.29 11.31 -8.91
C GLY A 208 18.36 11.22 -10.45
N VAL A 209 18.83 10.10 -10.94
CA VAL A 209 18.94 9.83 -12.38
C VAL A 209 18.14 8.57 -12.71
N ILE A 210 17.19 8.68 -13.64
CA ILE A 210 16.54 7.54 -14.25
C ILE A 210 16.78 7.64 -15.74
N ARG A 211 17.45 6.63 -16.30
CA ARG A 211 17.76 6.55 -17.71
C ARG A 211 17.28 5.25 -18.31
N ASN A 212 16.47 5.36 -19.33
CA ASN A 212 16.01 4.24 -20.12
C ASN A 212 16.91 4.09 -21.35
N TYR A 213 17.40 2.90 -21.57
CA TYR A 213 18.14 2.49 -22.77
C TYR A 213 17.28 1.54 -23.56
N TYR A 214 16.78 2.03 -24.69
CA TYR A 214 15.89 1.28 -25.56
C TYR A 214 16.69 0.39 -26.51
N SER A 215 16.28 -0.85 -26.66
CA SER A 215 16.81 -1.82 -27.63
C SER A 215 15.69 -2.52 -28.39
N ALA A 216 16.02 -3.23 -29.44
CA ALA A 216 15.04 -4.04 -30.20
C ALA A 216 14.39 -5.11 -29.30
N THR A 217 15.16 -5.67 -28.36
CA THR A 217 14.76 -6.79 -27.50
C THR A 217 14.14 -6.36 -26.15
N GLY A 218 14.24 -5.09 -25.75
CA GLY A 218 13.72 -4.66 -24.46
C GLY A 218 14.14 -3.25 -24.07
N VAL A 219 13.92 -2.92 -22.81
CA VAL A 219 14.31 -1.64 -22.21
C VAL A 219 15.18 -1.90 -20.99
N ASN A 220 16.38 -1.34 -21.00
CA ASN A 220 17.26 -1.35 -19.85
C ASN A 220 17.06 -0.05 -19.07
N VAL A 221 16.97 -0.13 -17.76
CA VAL A 221 16.73 1.04 -16.89
C VAL A 221 17.87 1.16 -15.90
N TYR A 222 18.62 2.25 -16.01
CA TYR A 222 19.55 2.66 -14.97
C TYR A 222 18.85 3.65 -14.03
N ARG A 223 18.99 3.41 -12.72
CA ARG A 223 18.49 4.30 -11.68
C ARG A 223 19.59 4.61 -10.69
N PHE A 224 19.74 5.88 -10.35
CA PHE A 224 20.58 6.39 -9.27
C PHE A 224 19.71 7.25 -8.36
N GLU A 225 19.64 6.91 -7.07
CA GLU A 225 18.89 7.70 -6.10
C GLU A 225 19.60 9.03 -5.78
N PRO A 226 18.88 10.11 -5.44
CA PRO A 226 19.52 11.39 -5.12
C PRO A 226 20.49 11.27 -3.95
N LEU A 227 21.68 11.86 -4.06
CA LEU A 227 22.67 11.87 -2.98
C LEU A 227 22.14 12.53 -1.71
N LEU A 228 21.31 13.56 -1.86
CA LEU A 228 20.76 14.30 -0.73
C LEU A 228 19.89 13.39 0.18
N THR A 229 19.20 12.39 -0.38
CA THR A 229 18.41 11.42 0.39
C THR A 229 19.27 10.42 1.16
N GLY A 230 20.53 10.25 0.74
CA GLY A 230 21.50 9.39 1.40
C GLY A 230 22.36 10.09 2.46
N LEU A 231 22.19 11.42 2.65
CA LEU A 231 22.95 12.16 3.64
C LEU A 231 22.28 12.03 5.01
N GLN A 232 23.00 11.51 5.99
CA GLN A 232 22.50 11.19 7.32
C GLN A 232 23.55 11.51 8.38
N PHE A 233 23.13 11.53 9.67
CA PHE A 233 24.01 11.71 10.78
C PHE A 233 23.66 10.74 11.93
N ASN A 234 24.67 10.08 12.48
CA ASN A 234 24.58 9.31 13.72
C ASN A 234 25.91 9.36 14.48
N THR A 235 25.91 8.89 15.71
CA THR A 235 27.09 8.98 16.59
C THR A 235 28.22 8.02 16.21
N VAL A 236 27.95 6.99 15.42
CA VAL A 236 28.95 5.99 14.98
C VAL A 236 29.69 6.44 13.72
N GLU A 237 28.95 6.94 12.73
CA GLU A 237 29.51 7.29 11.41
C GLU A 237 29.80 8.79 11.27
N GLY A 238 29.29 9.60 12.24
CA GLY A 238 29.21 11.06 12.07
C GLY A 238 28.28 11.38 10.91
N VAL A 239 28.70 12.25 10.00
CA VAL A 239 28.05 12.41 8.70
C VAL A 239 28.26 11.11 7.93
N SER A 240 27.21 10.57 7.34
CA SER A 240 27.31 9.43 6.42
C SER A 240 26.63 9.77 5.10
N LEU A 241 27.18 9.25 4.01
CA LEU A 241 26.65 9.36 2.66
C LEU A 241 26.36 7.98 2.09
N ALA A 242 25.09 7.69 1.87
CA ALA A 242 24.65 6.48 1.20
C ALA A 242 24.29 6.73 -0.27
N THR A 243 24.64 5.81 -1.16
CA THR A 243 24.18 5.83 -2.55
C THR A 243 23.51 4.51 -2.90
N ARG A 244 22.46 4.57 -3.70
CA ARG A 244 21.76 3.40 -4.22
C ARG A 244 21.68 3.50 -5.73
N GLN A 245 22.13 2.45 -6.38
CA GLN A 245 22.14 2.35 -7.83
C GLN A 245 21.52 1.03 -8.25
N SER A 246 20.80 1.02 -9.36
CA SER A 246 20.30 -0.21 -9.93
C SER A 246 20.30 -0.15 -11.46
N PHE A 247 20.59 -1.28 -12.05
CA PHE A 247 20.46 -1.51 -13.48
C PHE A 247 19.51 -2.68 -13.69
N SER A 248 18.39 -2.42 -14.39
CA SER A 248 17.36 -3.41 -14.67
C SER A 248 17.31 -3.69 -16.15
N TRP A 249 17.40 -4.95 -16.53
CA TRP A 249 17.16 -5.43 -17.86
C TRP A 249 15.74 -6.01 -17.94
N ARG A 250 14.91 -5.43 -18.83
CA ARG A 250 13.50 -5.78 -19.03
C ARG A 250 13.26 -6.15 -20.48
N PRO A 251 13.28 -7.44 -20.82
CA PRO A 251 13.00 -7.89 -22.18
C PRO A 251 11.54 -7.63 -22.56
N LYS A 252 11.26 -7.48 -23.86
CA LYS A 252 9.90 -7.29 -24.41
C LYS A 252 9.07 -8.56 -24.37
N GLU A 253 9.73 -9.70 -24.55
CA GLU A 253 9.10 -11.02 -24.55
C GLU A 253 9.11 -11.66 -23.15
N LYS A 254 8.53 -12.85 -23.05
CA LYS A 254 8.35 -13.60 -21.78
C LYS A 254 9.67 -14.12 -21.15
N GLU A 255 10.75 -13.42 -21.38
CA GLU A 255 12.03 -13.74 -20.77
C GLU A 255 12.15 -13.18 -19.34
N ASN A 256 13.09 -13.73 -18.57
CA ASN A 256 13.33 -13.26 -17.22
C ASN A 256 13.84 -11.80 -17.20
N ALA A 257 13.29 -10.99 -16.30
CA ALA A 257 13.85 -9.68 -16.00
C ALA A 257 14.93 -9.81 -14.92
N PHE A 258 16.03 -9.09 -15.12
CA PHE A 258 17.15 -9.08 -14.17
C PHE A 258 17.37 -7.67 -13.62
N THR A 259 17.77 -7.59 -12.36
CA THR A 259 18.15 -6.33 -11.75
C THR A 259 19.45 -6.52 -10.96
N LEU A 260 20.44 -5.71 -11.28
CA LEU A 260 21.65 -5.55 -10.49
C LEU A 260 21.51 -4.31 -9.62
N GLY A 261 21.79 -4.43 -8.33
CA GLY A 261 21.82 -3.32 -7.38
C GLY A 261 23.20 -3.17 -6.77
N LEU A 262 23.62 -1.92 -6.56
CA LEU A 262 24.81 -1.57 -5.79
C LEU A 262 24.42 -0.51 -4.76
N ASN A 263 24.70 -0.80 -3.49
CA ASN A 263 24.50 0.12 -2.39
C ASN A 263 25.85 0.40 -1.75
N THR A 264 26.16 1.68 -1.56
CA THR A 264 27.39 2.08 -0.86
C THR A 264 27.03 3.09 0.23
N ARG A 265 27.73 3.02 1.35
CA ARG A 265 27.60 3.94 2.48
C ARG A 265 28.99 4.21 3.07
N TYR A 266 29.35 5.48 3.18
CA TYR A 266 30.59 5.90 3.80
C TYR A 266 30.33 6.77 5.01
N GLY A 267 30.87 6.38 6.16
CA GLY A 267 30.86 7.16 7.38
C GLY A 267 32.12 8.01 7.49
N PHE A 268 31.96 9.33 7.59
CA PHE A 268 33.12 10.23 7.61
C PHE A 268 33.87 10.25 8.93
N SER A 269 33.21 9.94 10.05
CA SER A 269 33.88 9.95 11.35
C SER A 269 34.57 8.63 11.66
N ASN A 270 33.96 7.49 11.36
CA ASN A 270 34.57 6.17 11.54
C ASN A 270 35.42 5.72 10.34
N THR A 271 35.38 6.46 9.22
CA THR A 271 36.10 6.16 7.96
C THR A 271 35.81 4.78 7.37
N HIS A 272 34.63 4.18 7.70
CA HIS A 272 34.24 2.89 7.18
C HIS A 272 33.47 3.01 5.88
N LEU A 273 33.87 2.19 4.90
CA LEU A 273 33.10 1.96 3.67
C LEU A 273 32.29 0.68 3.82
N ASN A 274 30.98 0.80 3.73
CA ASN A 274 30.04 -0.29 3.65
C ASN A 274 29.48 -0.37 2.23
N ALA A 275 29.68 -1.50 1.55
CA ALA A 275 29.22 -1.69 0.18
C ALA A 275 28.69 -3.11 -0.02
N PHE A 276 27.54 -3.23 -0.68
CA PHE A 276 26.99 -4.54 -1.05
C PHE A 276 26.29 -4.51 -2.39
N GLY A 277 26.35 -5.65 -3.08
CA GLY A 277 25.67 -5.89 -4.33
C GLY A 277 24.41 -6.74 -4.14
N SER A 278 23.49 -6.63 -5.09
CA SER A 278 22.32 -7.51 -5.19
C SER A 278 22.05 -7.90 -6.63
N PHE A 279 21.59 -9.13 -6.84
CA PHE A 279 21.14 -9.65 -8.12
C PHE A 279 19.77 -10.25 -7.97
N THR A 280 18.79 -9.68 -8.66
CA THR A 280 17.39 -10.14 -8.61
C THR A 280 16.97 -10.67 -9.97
N VAL A 281 16.41 -11.87 -9.97
CA VAL A 281 15.77 -12.50 -11.13
C VAL A 281 14.27 -12.50 -10.91
N ARG A 282 13.53 -12.00 -11.89
CA ARG A 282 12.08 -12.00 -11.89
C ARG A 282 11.56 -12.67 -13.15
N PRO A 283 10.98 -13.88 -13.06
CA PRO A 283 10.34 -14.52 -14.19
C PRO A 283 9.20 -13.65 -14.74
N GLN A 284 9.10 -13.53 -16.06
CA GLN A 284 8.02 -12.86 -16.78
C GLN A 284 7.06 -13.86 -17.44
N GLU A 285 6.78 -14.97 -16.78
CA GLU A 285 5.76 -15.90 -17.27
C GLU A 285 4.36 -15.27 -17.28
N GLU A 286 3.47 -15.81 -18.12
CA GLU A 286 2.04 -15.42 -18.19
C GLU A 286 1.28 -15.60 -16.89
N THR A 287 1.84 -16.38 -15.98
CA THR A 287 1.29 -16.61 -14.66
C THR A 287 1.66 -15.45 -13.73
N TYR A 288 0.70 -14.72 -13.32
CA TYR A 288 0.60 -13.51 -12.50
C TYR A 288 1.19 -13.61 -11.09
N ARG A 289 2.26 -14.38 -10.94
CA ARG A 289 2.92 -14.62 -9.67
C ARG A 289 3.91 -13.48 -9.42
N ASN A 290 3.82 -12.83 -8.28
CA ASN A 290 4.86 -11.92 -7.82
C ASN A 290 6.04 -12.75 -7.31
N GLN A 291 6.71 -13.42 -8.26
CA GLN A 291 7.83 -14.32 -8.00
C GLN A 291 9.15 -13.60 -8.29
N PHE A 292 10.07 -13.69 -7.36
CA PHE A 292 11.45 -13.25 -7.59
C PHE A 292 12.42 -14.02 -6.70
N PHE A 293 13.66 -14.09 -7.17
CA PHE A 293 14.78 -14.61 -6.42
C PHE A 293 15.86 -13.52 -6.35
N THR A 294 16.41 -13.28 -5.16
CA THR A 294 17.45 -12.27 -4.94
C THR A 294 18.62 -12.89 -4.21
N LEU A 295 19.82 -12.67 -4.76
CA LEU A 295 21.08 -12.88 -4.07
C LEU A 295 21.67 -11.51 -3.72
N SER A 296 22.18 -11.35 -2.51
CA SER A 296 22.86 -10.12 -2.10
C SER A 296 24.02 -10.44 -1.16
N GLY A 297 25.06 -9.62 -1.18
CA GLY A 297 26.20 -9.81 -0.31
C GLY A 297 27.18 -8.65 -0.35
N GLY A 298 27.96 -8.53 0.72
CA GLY A 298 28.92 -7.47 0.96
C GLY A 298 28.95 -7.03 2.41
N LYS A 299 29.21 -5.76 2.67
CA LYS A 299 29.24 -5.18 4.02
C LYS A 299 28.17 -4.12 4.17
N ARG A 300 27.46 -4.10 5.31
CA ARG A 300 26.37 -3.14 5.59
C ARG A 300 26.29 -2.76 7.06
N VAL A 301 25.65 -1.62 7.32
CA VAL A 301 25.24 -1.17 8.66
C VAL A 301 23.80 -1.58 8.90
N LEU A 302 23.49 -2.07 10.08
CA LEU A 302 22.18 -2.56 10.49
C LEU A 302 21.81 -2.02 11.87
N GLN A 303 20.53 -1.76 12.13
CA GLN A 303 20.01 -1.55 13.49
C GLN A 303 19.94 -2.90 14.23
N PHE A 304 20.11 -2.88 15.55
CA PHE A 304 19.95 -4.09 16.37
C PHE A 304 18.53 -4.67 16.26
N ASN A 305 17.50 -3.84 16.24
CA ASN A 305 16.17 -4.29 15.88
C ASN A 305 16.05 -4.31 14.34
N ARG A 306 15.93 -5.51 13.77
CA ARG A 306 15.92 -5.74 12.32
C ARG A 306 14.68 -5.21 11.61
N GLU A 307 13.62 -4.87 12.32
CA GLU A 307 12.45 -4.19 11.75
C GLU A 307 12.72 -2.71 11.47
N ASN A 308 13.91 -2.20 11.84
CA ASN A 308 14.37 -0.82 11.64
C ASN A 308 13.34 0.21 12.12
N PRO A 309 12.96 0.18 13.40
CA PRO A 309 11.89 1.04 13.93
C PRO A 309 12.24 2.53 13.91
N ILE A 310 13.53 2.87 13.79
CA ILE A 310 14.02 4.23 13.83
C ILE A 310 14.39 4.69 12.43
N ASP A 311 13.68 5.68 11.92
CA ASP A 311 14.01 6.31 10.65
C ASP A 311 15.32 7.10 10.75
N GLU A 312 16.18 6.96 9.76
CA GLU A 312 17.53 7.52 9.75
C GLU A 312 17.53 9.06 9.71
N PHE A 313 16.55 9.68 9.05
CA PHE A 313 16.42 11.15 9.03
C PHE A 313 16.01 11.67 10.41
N PHE A 314 14.99 11.08 11.04
CA PHE A 314 14.57 11.49 12.38
C PHE A 314 15.62 11.17 13.44
N ASN A 315 16.41 10.11 13.28
CA ASN A 315 17.57 9.88 14.12
C ASN A 315 18.62 10.99 13.95
N SER A 316 18.87 11.43 12.72
CA SER A 316 19.79 12.56 12.45
C SER A 316 19.34 13.83 13.15
N VAL A 317 18.04 14.17 13.08
CA VAL A 317 17.46 15.30 13.80
C VAL A 317 17.58 15.11 15.33
N SER A 318 17.24 13.94 15.84
CA SER A 318 17.33 13.65 17.28
C SER A 318 18.75 13.75 17.80
N THR A 319 19.73 13.31 17.01
CA THR A 319 21.15 13.34 17.39
C THR A 319 21.71 14.78 17.31
N LEU A 320 21.49 15.48 16.22
CA LEU A 320 22.06 16.82 15.98
C LEU A 320 21.37 17.91 16.82
N VAL A 321 20.02 17.85 16.96
CA VAL A 321 19.24 18.91 17.59
C VAL A 321 19.03 18.63 19.08
N TYR A 322 18.65 17.38 19.44
CA TYR A 322 18.28 17.02 20.83
C TYR A 322 19.39 16.28 21.58
N ARG A 323 20.51 15.97 20.92
CA ARG A 323 21.64 15.18 21.47
C ARG A 323 21.17 13.84 22.05
N ARG A 324 20.39 13.08 21.24
CA ARG A 324 19.86 11.77 21.59
C ARG A 324 20.14 10.78 20.48
N ASN A 325 20.94 9.75 20.74
CA ASN A 325 21.31 8.70 19.77
C ASN A 325 20.50 7.42 20.01
N TYR A 326 19.24 7.44 19.66
CA TYR A 326 18.35 6.29 19.84
C TYR A 326 18.70 5.10 18.92
N MET A 327 19.11 5.38 17.68
CA MET A 327 19.47 4.37 16.69
C MET A 327 20.81 3.73 17.08
N LYS A 328 20.77 2.46 17.47
CA LYS A 328 21.93 1.63 17.79
C LYS A 328 22.18 0.69 16.62
N VAL A 329 23.42 0.63 16.16
CA VAL A 329 23.80 -0.05 14.93
C VAL A 329 25.01 -0.96 15.13
N TYR A 330 25.13 -1.95 14.26
CA TYR A 330 26.31 -2.79 14.09
C TYR A 330 26.64 -2.93 12.60
N GLU A 331 27.86 -3.31 12.29
CA GLU A 331 28.26 -3.65 10.93
C GLU A 331 28.21 -5.16 10.72
N ALA A 332 27.95 -5.60 9.51
CA ALA A 332 28.02 -7.00 9.16
C ALA A 332 28.50 -7.23 7.73
N TRP A 333 29.45 -8.16 7.56
CA TRP A 333 29.63 -8.85 6.29
C TRP A 333 28.53 -9.86 6.14
N PHE A 334 27.84 -9.88 5.01
CA PHE A 334 26.70 -10.76 4.83
C PHE A 334 26.62 -11.39 3.44
N ALA A 335 25.96 -12.52 3.39
CA ALA A 335 25.46 -13.15 2.18
C ALA A 335 24.03 -13.60 2.40
N LYS A 336 23.10 -13.16 1.55
CA LYS A 336 21.66 -13.47 1.67
C LYS A 336 21.12 -13.98 0.34
N ALA A 337 20.40 -15.11 0.40
CA ALA A 337 19.54 -15.60 -0.66
C ALA A 337 18.08 -15.46 -0.22
N GLU A 338 17.22 -14.96 -1.10
CA GLU A 338 15.80 -14.74 -0.80
C GLU A 338 14.93 -15.16 -1.98
N TYR A 339 13.92 -15.97 -1.70
CA TYR A 339 12.91 -16.36 -2.65
C TYR A 339 11.53 -15.87 -2.20
N ASN A 340 10.80 -15.24 -3.10
CA ASN A 340 9.46 -14.74 -2.86
C ASN A 340 8.50 -15.28 -3.92
N ASN A 341 7.31 -15.70 -3.52
CA ASN A 341 6.28 -16.16 -4.44
C ASN A 341 4.87 -15.86 -3.93
N GLY A 342 4.07 -15.20 -4.76
CA GLY A 342 2.65 -14.98 -4.52
C GLY A 342 1.81 -15.91 -5.39
N PHE A 343 0.91 -16.69 -4.78
CA PHE A 343 0.04 -17.63 -5.46
C PHE A 343 -1.34 -17.05 -5.73
N ASP A 344 -2.01 -17.55 -6.75
CA ASP A 344 -3.37 -17.10 -7.17
C ASP A 344 -4.48 -17.38 -6.15
N ASN A 345 -4.20 -18.16 -5.11
CA ASN A 345 -5.16 -18.46 -4.05
C ASN A 345 -5.10 -17.49 -2.85
N GLY A 346 -4.25 -16.47 -2.91
CA GLY A 346 -4.01 -15.52 -1.82
C GLY A 346 -2.90 -15.94 -0.85
N LEU A 347 -2.18 -17.03 -1.17
CA LEU A 347 -1.02 -17.49 -0.42
C LEU A 347 0.21 -16.72 -0.90
N ARG A 348 1.07 -16.30 0.02
CA ARG A 348 2.38 -15.68 -0.22
C ARG A 348 3.43 -16.41 0.59
N LEU A 349 4.50 -16.81 -0.05
CA LEU A 349 5.65 -17.48 0.55
C LEU A 349 6.88 -16.59 0.40
N ASN A 350 7.59 -16.37 1.49
CA ASN A 350 8.95 -15.80 1.50
C ASN A 350 9.86 -16.78 2.23
N VAL A 351 10.99 -17.11 1.64
CA VAL A 351 12.04 -17.93 2.27
C VAL A 351 13.36 -17.22 2.08
N SER A 352 14.17 -17.13 3.13
CA SER A 352 15.50 -16.55 3.05
C SER A 352 16.51 -17.32 3.88
N ALA A 353 17.73 -17.36 3.37
CA ALA A 353 18.92 -17.82 4.10
C ALA A 353 19.89 -16.63 4.18
N ASN A 354 20.32 -16.30 5.36
CA ASN A 354 21.17 -15.14 5.64
C ASN A 354 22.35 -15.55 6.53
N TYR A 355 23.54 -15.31 6.04
CA TYR A 355 24.77 -15.38 6.79
C TYR A 355 25.23 -13.97 7.13
N GLU A 356 25.65 -13.74 8.35
CA GLU A 356 26.23 -12.47 8.81
C GLU A 356 27.45 -12.75 9.71
N ASN A 357 28.56 -12.08 9.43
CA ASN A 357 29.65 -11.89 10.39
C ASN A 357 29.45 -10.50 11.01
N ARG A 358 28.93 -10.45 12.23
CA ARG A 358 28.47 -9.27 12.95
C ARG A 358 29.61 -8.64 13.72
N ILE A 359 29.77 -7.33 13.58
CA ILE A 359 30.87 -6.56 14.12
C ILE A 359 30.28 -5.41 14.95
N PRO A 360 30.51 -5.37 16.27
CA PRO A 360 30.14 -4.22 17.07
C PRO A 360 30.91 -2.98 16.63
N VAL A 361 30.27 -1.83 16.70
CA VAL A 361 30.88 -0.53 16.41
C VAL A 361 30.54 0.45 17.53
N GLU A 362 31.44 1.39 17.80
CA GLU A 362 31.30 2.37 18.89
C GLU A 362 31.01 3.77 18.34
N ASN A 363 30.58 4.67 19.22
CA ASN A 363 30.47 6.07 18.88
C ASN A 363 31.84 6.66 18.57
N THR A 364 31.96 7.35 17.45
CA THR A 364 33.20 8.02 17.01
C THR A 364 33.08 9.55 17.07
N THR A 365 31.88 10.07 17.31
CA THR A 365 31.63 11.51 17.41
C THR A 365 30.64 11.83 18.51
N ASP A 366 30.87 12.96 19.19
CA ASP A 366 29.99 13.55 20.18
C ASP A 366 29.36 14.87 19.69
N PHE A 367 29.44 15.14 18.39
CA PHE A 367 28.95 16.38 17.80
C PHE A 367 27.42 16.49 17.87
N SER A 368 26.95 17.68 18.30
CA SER A 368 25.55 18.12 18.21
C SER A 368 25.51 19.65 18.13
N PHE A 369 24.42 20.22 17.62
CA PHE A 369 24.25 21.67 17.59
C PHE A 369 23.89 22.24 18.96
N PHE A 370 23.03 21.53 19.72
CA PHE A 370 22.50 21.99 21.00
C PHE A 370 22.70 20.94 22.10
N TYR A 371 22.37 21.29 23.34
CA TYR A 371 22.39 20.42 24.54
C TYR A 371 23.76 19.76 24.79
N LYS A 372 24.84 20.51 24.65
CA LYS A 372 26.23 20.00 24.75
C LYS A 372 26.57 19.41 26.11
N GLU A 373 25.79 19.74 27.14
CA GLU A 373 25.89 19.19 28.49
C GLU A 373 25.41 17.73 28.59
N ARG A 374 24.61 17.24 27.64
CA ARG A 374 24.19 15.85 27.60
C ARG A 374 25.30 14.97 27.06
N ILE A 375 25.37 13.73 27.54
CA ILE A 375 26.31 12.72 27.05
C ILE A 375 25.52 11.75 26.17
N PHE A 376 26.04 11.39 25.00
CA PHE A 376 25.45 10.32 24.20
C PHE A 376 25.59 8.98 24.92
N THR A 377 24.56 8.17 24.86
CA THR A 377 24.63 6.79 25.32
C THR A 377 25.54 5.96 24.40
N PRO A 378 26.22 4.93 24.91
CA PRO A 378 26.99 4.01 24.08
C PRO A 378 26.18 3.49 22.89
N ASN A 379 26.85 3.09 21.83
CA ASN A 379 26.19 2.48 20.66
C ASN A 379 25.78 1.01 20.90
N HIS A 380 25.47 0.68 22.10
CA HIS A 380 24.85 -0.57 22.54
C HIS A 380 23.47 -0.24 23.11
N PRO A 381 22.42 -1.05 22.88
CA PRO A 381 21.14 -0.81 23.53
C PRO A 381 21.29 -0.67 25.03
N TYR A 382 20.97 0.50 25.55
CA TYR A 382 21.17 0.84 26.97
C TYR A 382 20.39 -0.10 27.90
N GLU A 383 19.20 -0.49 27.48
CA GLU A 383 18.32 -1.36 28.25
C GLU A 383 18.81 -2.82 28.29
N LEU A 384 19.75 -3.17 27.42
CA LEU A 384 20.38 -4.48 27.31
C LEU A 384 21.88 -4.44 27.68
N ALA A 385 22.30 -3.48 28.52
CA ALA A 385 23.71 -3.28 28.88
C ALA A 385 24.38 -4.51 29.49
N THR A 386 23.61 -5.41 30.11
CA THR A 386 24.13 -6.68 30.68
C THR A 386 24.27 -7.80 29.65
N VAL A 387 23.73 -7.65 28.44
CA VAL A 387 23.82 -8.64 27.37
C VAL A 387 25.00 -8.29 26.47
N PRO A 388 26.09 -9.08 26.44
CA PRO A 388 27.23 -8.76 25.62
C PRO A 388 26.92 -8.88 24.13
N PHE A 389 27.53 -8.02 23.32
CA PHE A 389 27.51 -8.15 21.87
C PHE A 389 28.96 -8.11 21.37
N MET A 390 29.49 -9.29 21.12
CA MET A 390 30.87 -9.50 20.65
C MET A 390 30.87 -9.84 19.15
N PRO A 391 32.00 -9.70 18.45
CA PRO A 391 32.12 -10.20 17.07
C PRO A 391 31.74 -11.67 16.98
N HIS A 392 30.80 -12.03 16.11
CA HIS A 392 30.36 -13.41 15.93
C HIS A 392 29.74 -13.61 14.54
N ALA A 393 29.67 -14.86 14.10
CA ALA A 393 28.96 -15.24 12.91
C ALA A 393 27.58 -15.81 13.24
N ALA A 394 26.57 -15.49 12.43
CA ALA A 394 25.22 -16.02 12.54
C ALA A 394 24.68 -16.46 11.17
N THR A 395 24.23 -17.70 11.08
CA THR A 395 23.50 -18.22 9.91
C THR A 395 22.06 -18.44 10.30
N VAL A 396 21.15 -17.71 9.66
CA VAL A 396 19.71 -17.76 9.97
C VAL A 396 18.91 -18.07 8.71
N VAL A 397 18.07 -19.08 8.79
CA VAL A 397 17.09 -19.42 7.77
C VAL A 397 15.71 -18.98 8.27
N SER A 398 14.99 -18.23 7.44
CA SER A 398 13.65 -17.74 7.79
C SER A 398 12.64 -18.09 6.71
N ALA A 399 11.42 -18.42 7.12
CA ALA A 399 10.29 -18.64 6.26
C ALA A 399 9.08 -17.85 6.77
N SER A 400 8.36 -17.20 5.86
CA SER A 400 7.08 -16.54 6.14
C SER A 400 6.04 -17.04 5.16
N LEU A 401 4.89 -17.45 5.69
CA LEU A 401 3.75 -17.93 4.94
C LEU A 401 2.54 -17.07 5.32
N ALA A 402 2.09 -16.21 4.40
CA ALA A 402 0.92 -15.36 4.59
C ALA A 402 -0.23 -15.84 3.69
N TYR A 403 -1.41 -15.98 4.27
CA TYR A 403 -2.61 -16.41 3.56
C TYR A 403 -3.78 -15.48 3.80
N GLN A 404 -4.36 -14.94 2.72
CA GLN A 404 -5.58 -14.14 2.75
C GLN A 404 -6.69 -14.88 2.00
N PRO A 405 -7.64 -15.51 2.71
CA PRO A 405 -8.77 -16.20 2.09
C PRO A 405 -9.61 -15.27 1.22
N GLY A 406 -10.24 -15.81 0.18
CA GLY A 406 -11.18 -15.02 -0.63
C GLY A 406 -10.58 -13.88 -1.43
N GLN A 407 -9.26 -13.87 -1.67
CA GLN A 407 -8.58 -12.88 -2.51
C GLN A 407 -9.26 -12.77 -3.87
N ARG A 408 -9.66 -11.55 -4.27
CA ARG A 408 -10.30 -11.23 -5.56
C ARG A 408 -9.31 -10.56 -6.50
N TYR A 409 -9.55 -10.67 -7.80
CA TYR A 409 -8.64 -10.21 -8.84
C TYR A 409 -9.35 -9.50 -9.99
N ILE A 410 -8.64 -8.55 -10.62
CA ILE A 410 -8.87 -8.14 -11.99
C ILE A 410 -7.85 -8.88 -12.85
N GLN A 411 -8.31 -9.60 -13.86
CA GLN A 411 -7.44 -10.28 -14.81
C GLN A 411 -7.20 -9.38 -16.03
N MET A 412 -6.01 -8.86 -16.14
CA MET A 412 -5.51 -8.17 -17.34
C MET A 412 -4.92 -9.21 -18.32
N PRO A 413 -4.69 -8.88 -19.59
CA PRO A 413 -4.09 -9.81 -20.56
C PRO A 413 -2.74 -10.39 -20.14
N THR A 414 -1.95 -9.64 -19.38
CA THR A 414 -0.59 -10.00 -18.98
C THR A 414 -0.38 -10.11 -17.48
N ARG A 415 -1.37 -9.77 -16.65
CA ARG A 415 -1.23 -9.80 -15.17
C ARG A 415 -2.58 -9.87 -14.47
N LYS A 416 -2.59 -10.40 -13.25
CA LYS A 416 -3.70 -10.26 -12.30
C LYS A 416 -3.38 -9.14 -11.30
N ILE A 417 -4.37 -8.33 -11.00
CA ILE A 417 -4.27 -7.27 -10.00
C ILE A 417 -5.10 -7.71 -8.79
N PRO A 418 -4.48 -7.96 -7.62
CA PRO A 418 -5.23 -8.30 -6.43
C PRO A 418 -6.05 -7.09 -5.94
N LEU A 419 -7.30 -7.32 -5.60
CA LEU A 419 -8.25 -6.33 -5.07
C LEU A 419 -8.47 -6.46 -3.57
N GLY A 420 -7.74 -7.37 -2.91
CA GLY A 420 -7.96 -7.69 -1.51
C GLY A 420 -9.09 -8.68 -1.27
N SER A 421 -9.41 -8.87 -0.02
CA SER A 421 -10.41 -9.79 0.48
C SER A 421 -11.21 -9.12 1.60
N ASN A 422 -12.36 -9.72 1.96
CA ASN A 422 -13.11 -9.33 3.16
C ASN A 422 -12.70 -10.15 4.40
N TYR A 423 -11.67 -10.97 4.27
CA TYR A 423 -11.17 -11.82 5.35
C TYR A 423 -9.78 -11.35 5.80
N PRO A 424 -9.42 -11.55 7.06
CA PRO A 424 -8.11 -11.20 7.57
C PRO A 424 -7.00 -12.01 6.89
N THR A 425 -5.79 -11.49 7.01
CA THR A 425 -4.57 -12.19 6.63
C THR A 425 -4.03 -12.96 7.83
N PHE A 426 -3.72 -14.22 7.63
CA PHE A 426 -3.04 -15.10 8.57
C PHE A 426 -1.58 -15.22 8.14
N GLU A 427 -0.65 -14.99 9.04
CA GLU A 427 0.77 -15.02 8.74
C GLU A 427 1.52 -15.86 9.76
N LEU A 428 2.22 -16.89 9.30
CA LEU A 428 3.15 -17.69 10.10
C LEU A 428 4.57 -17.35 9.69
N GLN A 429 5.38 -16.96 10.64
CA GLN A 429 6.82 -16.72 10.49
C GLN A 429 7.60 -17.70 11.35
N TYR A 430 8.68 -18.23 10.80
CA TYR A 430 9.61 -19.10 11.50
C TYR A 430 11.03 -18.74 11.11
N SER A 431 11.93 -18.68 12.09
CA SER A 431 13.34 -18.39 11.89
C SER A 431 14.17 -19.33 12.73
N LYS A 432 15.18 -19.94 12.11
CA LYS A 432 16.10 -20.86 12.74
C LYS A 432 17.53 -20.36 12.62
N GLY A 433 18.18 -20.18 13.77
CA GLY A 433 19.63 -20.06 13.87
C GLY A 433 20.27 -21.44 13.73
N ILE A 434 21.25 -21.56 12.82
CA ILE A 434 21.90 -22.84 12.53
C ILE A 434 23.32 -22.79 13.09
N PRO A 435 23.60 -23.51 14.19
CA PRO A 435 24.93 -23.53 14.78
C PRO A 435 25.96 -24.25 13.87
N ASN A 436 27.21 -23.88 13.99
CA ASN A 436 28.37 -24.42 13.30
C ASN A 436 28.41 -24.24 11.78
N LEU A 437 27.32 -23.83 11.13
CA LEU A 437 27.31 -23.55 9.69
C LEU A 437 28.02 -22.22 9.42
N PHE A 438 29.15 -22.25 8.69
CA PHE A 438 30.04 -21.11 8.46
C PHE A 438 30.49 -20.43 9.78
N SER A 439 30.83 -21.21 10.79
CA SER A 439 31.21 -20.74 12.13
C SER A 439 30.12 -19.98 12.87
N SER A 440 28.86 -20.19 12.52
CA SER A 440 27.71 -19.60 13.20
C SER A 440 27.63 -20.04 14.65
N THR A 441 27.44 -19.09 15.56
CA THR A 441 27.12 -19.34 16.96
C THR A 441 25.61 -19.37 17.24
N ALA A 442 24.79 -18.87 16.32
CA ALA A 442 23.34 -18.79 16.47
C ALA A 442 22.70 -20.18 16.59
N ASP A 443 22.01 -20.44 17.71
CA ASP A 443 21.26 -21.68 17.96
C ASP A 443 19.91 -21.34 18.58
N PHE A 444 18.90 -21.14 17.73
CA PHE A 444 17.55 -20.80 18.17
C PHE A 444 16.48 -21.22 17.16
N ASP A 445 15.27 -21.38 17.66
CA ASP A 445 14.06 -21.59 16.87
C ASP A 445 13.00 -20.56 17.30
N LYS A 446 12.77 -19.55 16.48
CA LYS A 446 11.81 -18.44 16.73
C LYS A 446 10.60 -18.56 15.84
N TRP A 447 9.42 -18.33 16.38
CA TRP A 447 8.17 -18.38 15.65
C TRP A 447 7.26 -17.20 15.97
N LYS A 448 6.40 -16.81 15.03
CA LYS A 448 5.35 -15.81 15.20
C LYS A 448 4.15 -16.17 14.33
N LEU A 449 2.97 -16.18 14.91
CA LEU A 449 1.69 -16.28 14.21
C LEU A 449 0.95 -14.96 14.39
N SER A 450 0.51 -14.37 13.29
CA SER A 450 -0.19 -13.09 13.27
C SER A 450 -1.51 -13.19 12.49
N VAL A 451 -2.52 -12.47 12.97
CA VAL A 451 -3.78 -12.25 12.25
C VAL A 451 -4.01 -10.74 12.17
N TYR A 452 -4.19 -10.21 10.98
CA TYR A 452 -4.36 -8.77 10.80
C TYR A 452 -5.28 -8.44 9.63
N ASP A 453 -5.98 -7.30 9.76
CA ASP A 453 -6.86 -6.78 8.73
C ASP A 453 -7.13 -5.27 8.91
N ASP A 454 -7.55 -4.63 7.82
CA ASP A 454 -8.18 -3.31 7.80
C ASP A 454 -9.68 -3.52 7.54
N ALA A 455 -10.41 -3.93 8.58
CA ALA A 455 -11.81 -4.32 8.50
C ALA A 455 -12.71 -3.10 8.28
N ASN A 456 -13.36 -3.03 7.12
CA ASN A 456 -14.32 -1.98 6.82
C ASN A 456 -15.66 -2.27 7.49
N LEU A 457 -15.98 -1.55 8.56
CA LEU A 457 -17.23 -1.65 9.31
C LEU A 457 -18.35 -0.75 8.73
N ARG A 458 -18.22 -0.35 7.48
CA ARG A 458 -19.17 0.50 6.75
C ARG A 458 -19.41 1.82 7.46
N LEU A 459 -20.67 2.07 7.94
CA LEU A 459 -21.05 3.31 8.61
C LEU A 459 -20.33 3.54 9.94
N LEU A 460 -19.85 2.49 10.58
CA LEU A 460 -19.11 2.59 11.83
C LEU A 460 -17.64 2.99 11.66
N GLY A 461 -17.13 2.98 10.44
CA GLY A 461 -15.75 3.33 10.15
C GLY A 461 -14.87 2.13 9.78
N THR A 462 -13.59 2.20 10.10
CA THR A 462 -12.59 1.16 9.78
C THR A 462 -11.87 0.75 11.05
N LEU A 463 -11.79 -0.56 11.29
CA LEU A 463 -10.99 -1.15 12.37
C LEU A 463 -9.74 -1.77 11.77
N LYS A 464 -8.57 -1.21 12.09
CA LYS A 464 -7.27 -1.83 11.77
C LYS A 464 -6.79 -2.58 13.00
N TYR A 465 -6.40 -3.83 12.82
CA TYR A 465 -5.89 -4.61 13.93
C TYR A 465 -4.83 -5.60 13.50
N ARG A 466 -3.92 -5.89 14.43
CA ARG A 466 -2.97 -6.99 14.36
C ARG A 466 -2.90 -7.67 15.71
N VAL A 467 -3.16 -8.94 15.74
CA VAL A 467 -2.96 -9.82 16.89
C VAL A 467 -1.84 -10.77 16.55
N SER A 468 -0.85 -10.88 17.39
CA SER A 468 0.27 -11.79 17.20
C SER A 468 0.51 -12.59 18.47
N ILE A 469 0.93 -13.83 18.29
CA ILE A 469 1.52 -14.67 19.32
C ILE A 469 2.84 -15.21 18.79
N GLY A 470 3.80 -15.41 19.65
CA GLY A 470 5.13 -15.89 19.22
C GLY A 470 6.03 -16.19 20.39
N GLY A 471 7.29 -16.47 20.09
CA GLY A 471 8.31 -16.78 21.05
C GLY A 471 9.39 -17.68 20.51
N PHE A 472 10.10 -18.36 21.39
CA PHE A 472 11.19 -19.27 21.07
C PHE A 472 10.83 -20.70 21.49
N PHE A 473 10.97 -21.67 20.59
CA PHE A 473 10.99 -23.08 20.95
C PHE A 473 12.35 -23.51 21.48
N ASN A 474 13.41 -22.87 20.98
CA ASN A 474 14.77 -23.03 21.41
C ASN A 474 15.44 -21.65 21.46
N SER A 475 16.14 -21.33 22.53
CA SER A 475 16.88 -20.09 22.73
C SER A 475 18.26 -20.34 23.37
N HIS A 476 18.97 -21.42 22.95
CA HIS A 476 20.27 -21.78 23.50
C HIS A 476 21.31 -20.69 23.28
N GLN A 477 21.42 -20.15 22.07
CA GLN A 477 22.30 -19.05 21.76
C GLN A 477 21.59 -18.06 20.82
N VAL A 478 21.12 -16.95 21.42
CA VAL A 478 20.45 -15.86 20.71
C VAL A 478 21.24 -14.59 20.98
N ASP A 479 21.57 -13.86 19.94
CA ASP A 479 22.21 -12.55 20.04
C ASP A 479 21.19 -11.41 19.87
N ILE A 480 21.51 -10.21 20.38
CA ILE A 480 20.58 -9.08 20.42
C ILE A 480 19.80 -8.85 19.12
N PRO A 481 20.41 -8.92 17.91
CA PRO A 481 19.65 -8.73 16.66
C PRO A 481 18.58 -9.77 16.38
N ASP A 482 18.61 -10.92 17.06
CA ASP A 482 17.67 -12.02 16.88
C ASP A 482 16.61 -12.10 17.99
N PHE A 483 16.72 -11.27 19.04
CA PHE A 483 15.71 -11.17 20.12
C PHE A 483 14.31 -10.87 19.54
N THR A 484 13.29 -11.18 20.30
CA THR A 484 11.98 -10.57 20.07
C THR A 484 12.04 -9.13 20.54
N HIS A 485 11.90 -8.20 19.59
CA HIS A 485 11.81 -6.78 19.87
C HIS A 485 10.36 -6.33 19.71
N PHE A 486 9.86 -5.56 20.66
CA PHE A 486 8.60 -4.83 20.52
C PHE A 486 8.92 -3.43 20.01
N ASN A 487 8.36 -3.08 18.83
CA ASN A 487 8.70 -1.82 18.17
C ASN A 487 8.21 -0.62 18.99
N GLY A 488 9.09 -0.04 19.79
CA GLY A 488 8.83 1.15 20.57
C GLY A 488 9.02 2.45 19.78
N ASN A 489 8.78 3.58 20.43
CA ASN A 489 9.06 4.91 19.91
C ASN A 489 9.51 5.83 21.03
N GLN A 490 10.61 6.55 20.80
CA GLN A 490 11.14 7.58 21.69
C GLN A 490 11.40 8.90 20.95
N THR A 491 11.07 8.95 19.64
CA THR A 491 11.16 10.15 18.83
C THR A 491 9.82 10.89 18.77
N THR A 492 9.85 12.17 18.41
CA THR A 492 8.65 13.01 18.31
C THR A 492 7.74 12.60 17.16
N VAL A 493 8.31 12.00 16.12
CA VAL A 493 7.59 11.54 14.92
C VAL A 493 7.89 10.07 14.70
N ASN A 494 6.85 9.28 14.50
CA ASN A 494 6.96 7.88 14.17
C ASN A 494 6.39 7.62 12.77
N LEU A 495 7.23 7.21 11.83
CA LEU A 495 6.80 6.85 10.47
C LEU A 495 6.19 5.45 10.41
N ASN A 496 6.57 4.57 11.33
CA ASN A 496 6.04 3.21 11.44
C ASN A 496 4.92 3.11 12.48
N TYR A 497 4.04 4.10 12.49
CA TYR A 497 2.98 4.27 13.47
C TYR A 497 2.09 3.03 13.64
N VAL A 498 1.70 2.38 12.56
CA VAL A 498 0.93 1.13 12.60
C VAL A 498 1.85 -0.02 13.03
N ASN A 499 1.44 -0.81 14.02
CA ASN A 499 2.21 -1.90 14.61
C ASN A 499 3.48 -1.45 15.38
N SER A 500 3.42 -0.29 16.00
CA SER A 500 4.45 0.15 16.95
C SER A 500 3.82 0.73 18.20
N PHE A 501 4.55 0.65 19.30
CA PHE A 501 4.18 1.26 20.58
C PHE A 501 4.64 2.71 20.58
N GLN A 502 3.74 3.63 20.90
CA GLN A 502 4.00 5.06 20.75
C GLN A 502 4.85 5.65 21.89
N LEU A 503 4.87 5.00 23.06
CA LEU A 503 5.55 5.47 24.25
C LEU A 503 6.52 4.45 24.86
N ALA A 504 6.59 3.24 24.32
CA ALA A 504 7.52 2.21 24.82
C ALA A 504 8.95 2.49 24.36
N PRO A 505 9.97 2.33 25.23
CA PRO A 505 11.37 2.37 24.83
C PRO A 505 11.73 1.28 23.82
N TYR A 506 12.68 1.56 22.91
CA TYR A 506 13.00 0.69 21.77
C TYR A 506 13.46 -0.73 22.15
N TYR A 507 14.22 -0.88 23.26
CA TYR A 507 14.87 -2.16 23.61
C TYR A 507 14.50 -2.72 24.98
N ARG A 508 13.77 -1.95 25.79
CA ARG A 508 13.48 -2.31 27.19
C ARG A 508 12.79 -3.66 27.35
N TYR A 509 11.94 -4.01 26.40
CA TYR A 509 11.13 -5.22 26.47
C TYR A 509 11.62 -6.34 25.56
N SER A 510 12.81 -6.15 24.97
CA SER A 510 13.44 -7.18 24.13
C SER A 510 13.77 -8.41 24.96
N ASN A 511 13.44 -9.58 24.44
CA ASN A 511 13.56 -10.84 25.18
C ASN A 511 13.72 -12.06 24.27
N THR A 512 13.99 -13.22 24.89
CA THR A 512 14.10 -14.53 24.27
C THR A 512 13.12 -15.54 24.87
N GLU A 513 12.01 -15.07 25.40
CA GLU A 513 11.02 -15.88 26.08
C GLU A 513 10.29 -16.85 25.13
N ALA A 514 9.84 -17.97 25.68
CA ALA A 514 9.18 -19.02 24.92
C ALA A 514 7.81 -18.61 24.36
N PHE A 515 7.17 -17.60 24.97
CA PHE A 515 5.84 -17.16 24.58
C PHE A 515 5.60 -15.69 24.86
N TYR A 516 4.91 -15.01 23.96
CA TYR A 516 4.34 -13.68 24.13
C TYR A 516 3.06 -13.51 23.32
N THR A 517 2.28 -12.52 23.69
CA THR A 517 1.14 -12.01 22.90
C THR A 517 1.32 -10.53 22.63
N GLU A 518 0.85 -10.07 21.48
CA GLU A 518 0.92 -8.68 21.05
C GLU A 518 -0.38 -8.30 20.32
N LEU A 519 -0.92 -7.13 20.65
CA LEU A 519 -2.12 -6.57 20.01
C LEU A 519 -1.86 -5.11 19.66
N HIS A 520 -2.16 -4.75 18.42
CA HIS A 520 -2.35 -3.39 17.95
C HIS A 520 -3.75 -3.26 17.39
N ALA A 521 -4.49 -2.26 17.82
CA ALA A 521 -5.85 -2.02 17.35
C ALA A 521 -6.14 -0.52 17.27
N GLU A 522 -6.65 -0.08 16.13
CA GLU A 522 -7.03 1.30 15.87
C GLU A 522 -8.41 1.34 15.23
N HIS A 523 -9.31 2.16 15.77
CA HIS A 523 -10.62 2.40 15.19
C HIS A 523 -10.69 3.82 14.63
N HIS A 524 -10.86 3.92 13.33
CA HIS A 524 -11.04 5.16 12.57
C HIS A 524 -12.54 5.38 12.37
N PHE A 525 -13.10 6.36 13.03
CA PHE A 525 -14.55 6.66 12.95
C PHE A 525 -14.99 7.28 11.63
N ASN A 526 -14.04 7.74 10.79
CA ASN A 526 -14.29 8.27 9.45
C ASN A 526 -15.40 9.33 9.42
N GLY A 527 -15.43 10.23 10.40
CA GLY A 527 -16.42 11.30 10.52
C GLY A 527 -17.74 10.91 11.19
N LEU A 528 -17.95 9.67 11.65
CA LEU A 528 -19.16 9.23 12.33
C LEU A 528 -19.52 10.12 13.53
N LEU A 529 -18.54 10.53 14.32
CA LEU A 529 -18.68 11.39 15.49
C LEU A 529 -18.41 12.86 15.16
N THR A 530 -17.28 13.12 14.51
CA THR A 530 -16.77 14.47 14.25
C THR A 530 -17.62 15.27 13.27
N ASN A 531 -18.26 14.65 12.29
CA ASN A 531 -19.18 15.34 11.38
C ASN A 531 -20.44 15.90 12.05
N LYS A 532 -20.73 15.48 13.27
CA LYS A 532 -21.85 16.02 14.08
C LYS A 532 -21.47 17.24 14.90
N LEU A 533 -20.19 17.53 15.03
CA LEU A 533 -19.67 18.65 15.82
C LEU A 533 -19.31 19.84 14.91
N PRO A 534 -19.84 21.06 15.17
CA PRO A 534 -19.74 22.19 14.24
C PRO A 534 -18.33 22.61 13.83
N LEU A 535 -17.34 22.48 14.73
CA LEU A 535 -15.95 22.82 14.45
C LEU A 535 -15.27 21.72 13.64
N PHE A 536 -15.41 20.47 14.07
CA PHE A 536 -14.73 19.33 13.48
C PHE A 536 -15.24 18.98 12.09
N ASN A 537 -16.53 19.21 11.80
CA ASN A 537 -17.07 18.99 10.47
C ASN A 537 -16.52 19.98 9.43
N LYS A 538 -16.22 21.23 9.85
CA LYS A 538 -15.58 22.23 8.97
C LYS A 538 -14.14 21.86 8.65
N LEU A 539 -13.40 21.34 9.63
CA LEU A 539 -12.03 20.88 9.48
C LEU A 539 -11.93 19.52 8.80
N LYS A 540 -13.06 18.81 8.60
CA LYS A 540 -13.12 17.42 8.10
C LYS A 540 -12.26 16.43 8.89
N SER A 541 -11.99 16.75 10.16
CA SER A 541 -11.17 15.93 11.04
C SER A 541 -11.91 14.66 11.44
N ASN A 542 -11.22 13.52 11.41
CA ASN A 542 -11.76 12.23 11.84
C ASN A 542 -11.14 11.82 13.17
N LEU A 543 -11.97 11.31 14.07
CA LEU A 543 -11.51 10.75 15.35
C LEU A 543 -10.92 9.36 15.11
N VAL A 544 -9.76 9.11 15.70
CA VAL A 544 -9.14 7.79 15.80
C VAL A 544 -8.93 7.47 17.27
N VAL A 545 -9.24 6.25 17.67
CA VAL A 545 -8.91 5.72 19.00
C VAL A 545 -8.20 4.39 18.83
N GLY A 546 -7.28 4.08 19.72
CA GLY A 546 -6.55 2.82 19.60
C GLY A 546 -5.91 2.38 20.91
N THR A 547 -5.42 1.16 20.88
CA THR A 547 -4.67 0.53 21.96
C THR A 547 -3.58 -0.36 21.40
N ASN A 548 -2.41 -0.32 22.03
CA ASN A 548 -1.33 -1.25 21.78
C ASN A 548 -0.98 -1.95 23.09
N THR A 549 -0.82 -3.24 23.06
CA THR A 549 -0.47 -4.01 24.25
C THR A 549 0.35 -5.23 23.89
N PHE A 550 1.25 -5.61 24.75
CA PHE A 550 1.85 -6.94 24.75
C PHE A 550 1.90 -7.51 26.16
N TRP A 551 1.96 -8.80 26.23
CA TRP A 551 2.18 -9.55 27.45
C TRP A 551 3.18 -10.67 27.18
N VAL A 552 4.17 -10.78 28.04
CA VAL A 552 5.18 -11.83 28.05
C VAL A 552 5.04 -12.66 29.34
N ASN A 553 5.08 -11.99 30.47
CA ASN A 553 4.89 -12.57 31.81
C ASN A 553 4.43 -11.48 32.80
N SER A 554 4.23 -11.83 34.07
CA SER A 554 3.75 -10.90 35.11
C SER A 554 4.63 -9.68 35.32
N ASN A 555 5.92 -9.74 34.98
CA ASN A 555 6.90 -8.66 35.16
C ASN A 555 7.23 -7.94 33.84
N ASN A 556 6.81 -8.48 32.71
CA ASN A 556 7.13 -7.97 31.40
C ASN A 556 5.85 -7.89 30.55
N TYR A 557 5.12 -6.78 30.68
CA TYR A 557 3.93 -6.45 29.92
C TYR A 557 3.84 -4.94 29.73
N TYR A 558 3.06 -4.52 28.75
CA TYR A 558 2.86 -3.12 28.44
C TYR A 558 1.48 -2.88 27.84
N VAL A 559 0.85 -1.78 28.21
CA VAL A 559 -0.43 -1.34 27.68
C VAL A 559 -0.39 0.16 27.45
N GLU A 560 -0.81 0.59 26.30
CA GLU A 560 -1.06 2.00 26.00
C GLU A 560 -2.39 2.16 25.28
N ALA A 561 -3.07 3.27 25.51
CA ALA A 561 -4.26 3.68 24.79
C ALA A 561 -4.06 5.11 24.28
N PHE A 562 -4.60 5.40 23.13
CA PHE A 562 -4.47 6.70 22.52
C PHE A 562 -5.77 7.14 21.82
N ALA A 563 -5.93 8.44 21.70
CA ALA A 563 -6.95 9.07 20.87
C ALA A 563 -6.33 10.23 20.12
N GLY A 564 -6.76 10.45 18.90
CA GLY A 564 -6.23 11.51 18.05
C GLY A 564 -7.18 11.89 16.94
N PHE A 565 -6.78 12.88 16.16
CA PHE A 565 -7.49 13.31 14.99
C PHE A 565 -6.60 13.17 13.76
N GLU A 566 -7.18 12.68 12.68
CA GLU A 566 -6.57 12.61 11.35
C GLU A 566 -7.25 13.61 10.40
N ASN A 567 -6.61 13.92 9.26
CA ASN A 567 -7.09 14.89 8.26
C ASN A 567 -7.29 16.30 8.86
N ILE A 568 -6.31 16.77 9.63
CA ILE A 568 -6.39 18.10 10.28
C ILE A 568 -6.05 19.24 9.29
N PHE A 569 -5.50 18.93 8.11
CA PHE A 569 -5.06 19.91 7.09
C PHE A 569 -5.71 19.64 5.74
#